data_be9ef4566af6e94382056927bde1a2e8
#
_entry.id   be9ef4566af6e94382056927bde1a2e8
#
_cell.length_a   1.000
_cell.length_b   1.000
_cell.length_c   1.000
_cell.angle_alpha   90.00
_cell.angle_beta   90.00
_cell.angle_gamma   90.00
#
_symmetry.space_group_name_H-M   'P 1'
#
loop_
_entity.id
_entity.type
_entity.pdbx_description
1 polymer ?
#
loop_
_entity_poly.entity_id
_entity_poly.type
_entity_poly.pdbx_seq_one_letter_code
_entity_poly.pdbx_strand_id
1 'polypeptide(L)'
;MVCKELFGPSSDLFCEVEEGSGAVFPNSRLPINSKRKQMLKFAGKFVGKVLYEGAWGVNYSQYLPIRLAKSFLASVAGLRVNFRHFAQDAPELYTAKIRLIENENVDDLGLDDLVFAEEVHCDNGNVKIVDLKPNGRNVKVTESNKLQYLDLLAQYRLCISIKEHVECFMEGK
;
A
#
# COMPACT_ATOMS: atom_id res chain seq x y z
N MET A 1 -18.86 -14.55 -7.09
CA MET A 1 -19.08 -13.55 -8.15
C MET A 1 -18.66 -12.17 -7.65
N VAL A 2 -19.28 -11.62 -6.59
CA VAL A 2 -18.98 -10.27 -6.06
C VAL A 2 -17.49 -10.01 -5.71
N CYS A 3 -16.80 -10.98 -5.09
CA CYS A 3 -15.36 -10.80 -4.76
C CYS A 3 -14.49 -10.58 -6.00
N LYS A 4 -14.74 -11.29 -7.09
CA LYS A 4 -13.96 -11.14 -8.34
C LYS A 4 -14.23 -9.79 -9.02
N GLU A 5 -15.45 -9.28 -8.90
CA GLU A 5 -15.83 -7.97 -9.44
C GLU A 5 -15.24 -6.82 -8.63
N LEU A 6 -15.16 -6.96 -7.30
CA LEU A 6 -14.63 -5.92 -6.43
C LEU A 6 -13.09 -5.91 -6.39
N PHE A 7 -12.47 -7.08 -6.25
CA PHE A 7 -11.05 -7.22 -5.92
C PHE A 7 -10.24 -7.91 -7.02
N GLY A 8 -10.89 -8.36 -8.10
CA GLY A 8 -10.21 -9.02 -9.20
C GLY A 8 -9.41 -8.05 -10.07
N PRO A 9 -8.52 -8.58 -10.92
CA PRO A 9 -7.66 -7.75 -11.78
C PRO A 9 -8.43 -6.90 -12.79
N SER A 10 -9.69 -7.24 -13.09
CA SER A 10 -10.59 -6.42 -13.90
C SER A 10 -11.24 -5.25 -13.12
N SER A 11 -11.04 -5.22 -11.81
CA SER A 11 -11.55 -4.15 -10.95
C SER A 11 -10.50 -3.05 -10.86
N ASP A 12 -10.86 -1.84 -11.26
CA ASP A 12 -10.00 -0.67 -11.08
C ASP A 12 -9.90 -0.19 -9.62
N LEU A 13 -10.63 -0.82 -8.69
CA LEU A 13 -10.71 -0.39 -7.29
C LEU A 13 -9.51 -0.84 -6.47
N PHE A 14 -9.01 -2.04 -6.74
CA PHE A 14 -7.90 -2.65 -6.04
C PHE A 14 -6.85 -3.13 -7.04
N CYS A 15 -5.60 -3.10 -6.64
CA CYS A 15 -4.48 -3.64 -7.42
C CYS A 15 -3.52 -4.36 -6.46
N GLU A 16 -2.64 -5.17 -7.01
CA GLU A 16 -1.54 -5.74 -6.22
C GLU A 16 -0.57 -4.63 -5.80
N VAL A 17 -0.02 -4.76 -4.59
CA VAL A 17 1.01 -3.84 -4.07
C VAL A 17 2.26 -3.93 -4.96
N GLU A 18 2.59 -5.15 -5.35
CA GLU A 18 3.64 -5.51 -6.28
C GLU A 18 3.11 -6.61 -7.19
N GLU A 19 3.45 -6.58 -8.47
CA GLU A 19 3.00 -7.56 -9.45
C GLU A 19 3.41 -8.97 -9.03
N GLY A 20 2.46 -9.88 -9.03
CA GLY A 20 2.68 -11.27 -8.62
C GLY A 20 2.73 -11.52 -7.11
N SER A 21 2.67 -10.48 -6.27
CA SER A 21 2.64 -10.64 -4.81
C SER A 21 1.35 -11.29 -4.30
N GLY A 22 0.26 -11.18 -5.05
CA GLY A 22 -1.08 -11.58 -4.66
C GLY A 22 -1.69 -10.74 -3.52
N ALA A 23 -0.94 -9.79 -2.96
CA ALA A 23 -1.41 -8.90 -1.91
C ALA A 23 -2.08 -7.66 -2.52
N VAL A 24 -3.40 -7.52 -2.36
CA VAL A 24 -4.17 -6.42 -2.95
C VAL A 24 -4.44 -5.29 -1.95
N PHE A 25 -4.40 -4.08 -2.45
CA PHE A 25 -4.74 -2.87 -1.72
C PHE A 25 -5.47 -1.87 -2.64
N PRO A 26 -6.06 -0.78 -2.12
CA PRO A 26 -6.77 0.18 -2.95
C PRO A 26 -5.87 0.79 -4.04
N ASN A 27 -6.37 0.83 -5.27
CA ASN A 27 -5.64 1.35 -6.41
C ASN A 27 -5.61 2.90 -6.40
N SER A 28 -4.49 3.46 -5.97
CA SER A 28 -4.26 4.91 -5.92
C SER A 28 -3.83 5.53 -7.25
N ARG A 29 -3.55 4.73 -8.27
CA ARG A 29 -3.11 5.23 -9.60
C ARG A 29 -4.22 5.99 -10.31
N LEU A 30 -5.45 5.62 -10.06
CA LEU A 30 -6.62 6.23 -10.67
C LEU A 30 -7.30 7.22 -9.71
N PRO A 31 -7.76 8.38 -10.20
CA PRO A 31 -8.40 9.39 -9.36
C PRO A 31 -9.72 8.89 -8.77
N ILE A 32 -10.00 9.31 -7.55
CA ILE A 32 -11.27 9.02 -6.90
C ILE A 32 -12.38 9.89 -7.51
N ASN A 33 -13.43 9.23 -8.00
CA ASN A 33 -14.67 9.84 -8.43
C ASN A 33 -15.85 9.31 -7.59
N SER A 34 -17.04 9.90 -7.76
CA SER A 34 -18.23 9.53 -6.99
C SER A 34 -18.60 8.05 -7.10
N LYS A 35 -18.44 7.43 -8.27
CA LYS A 35 -18.70 6.01 -8.48
C LYS A 35 -17.70 5.15 -7.68
N ARG A 36 -16.41 5.48 -7.74
CA ARG A 36 -15.36 4.77 -6.99
C ARG A 36 -15.54 4.91 -5.49
N LYS A 37 -15.90 6.09 -4.99
CA LYS A 37 -16.24 6.29 -3.57
C LYS A 37 -17.34 5.34 -3.13
N GLN A 38 -18.44 5.24 -3.89
CA GLN A 38 -19.53 4.33 -3.58
C GLN A 38 -19.10 2.86 -3.61
N MET A 39 -18.28 2.47 -4.59
CA MET A 39 -17.79 1.11 -4.72
C MET A 39 -16.82 0.73 -3.60
N LEU A 40 -15.92 1.64 -3.18
CA LEU A 40 -15.04 1.43 -2.03
C LEU A 40 -15.85 1.28 -0.73
N LYS A 41 -16.83 2.13 -0.53
CA LYS A 41 -17.77 2.04 0.60
C LYS A 41 -18.55 0.73 0.60
N PHE A 42 -18.99 0.28 -0.56
CA PHE A 42 -19.63 -1.04 -0.70
C PHE A 42 -18.65 -2.18 -0.38
N ALA A 43 -17.39 -2.11 -0.85
CA ALA A 43 -16.36 -3.08 -0.55
C ALA A 43 -16.10 -3.17 0.97
N GLY A 44 -16.07 -2.02 1.66
CA GLY A 44 -15.96 -1.98 3.13
C GLY A 44 -17.13 -2.68 3.83
N LYS A 45 -18.36 -2.40 3.40
CA LYS A 45 -19.56 -3.10 3.92
C LYS A 45 -19.51 -4.60 3.68
N PHE A 46 -19.08 -5.00 2.51
CA PHE A 46 -18.96 -6.41 2.14
C PHE A 46 -17.96 -7.14 3.03
N VAL A 47 -16.75 -6.58 3.19
CA VAL A 47 -15.72 -7.15 4.08
C VAL A 47 -16.19 -7.17 5.52
N GLY A 48 -16.79 -6.09 6.02
CA GLY A 48 -17.35 -6.01 7.37
C GLY A 48 -18.40 -7.09 7.62
N LYS A 49 -19.28 -7.33 6.65
CA LYS A 49 -20.28 -8.40 6.72
C LYS A 49 -19.65 -9.79 6.80
N VAL A 50 -18.66 -10.07 5.94
CA VAL A 50 -17.96 -11.37 5.95
C VAL A 50 -17.25 -11.61 7.29
N LEU A 51 -16.60 -10.60 7.85
CA LEU A 51 -15.94 -10.69 9.16
C LEU A 51 -16.96 -10.91 10.29
N TYR A 52 -18.08 -10.19 10.27
CA TYR A 52 -19.14 -10.32 11.25
C TYR A 52 -19.77 -11.73 11.24
N GLU A 53 -20.13 -12.23 10.05
CA GLU A 53 -20.70 -13.58 9.89
C GLU A 53 -19.70 -14.67 10.31
N GLY A 54 -18.40 -14.49 9.98
CA GLY A 54 -17.35 -15.40 10.42
C GLY A 54 -17.16 -15.45 11.94
N ALA A 55 -17.31 -14.31 12.61
CA ALA A 55 -17.21 -14.23 14.08
C ALA A 55 -18.35 -14.95 14.81
N TRP A 56 -19.53 -15.04 14.21
CA TRP A 56 -20.69 -15.71 14.79
C TRP A 56 -20.72 -17.22 14.56
N GLY A 57 -19.69 -17.80 13.95
CA GLY A 57 -19.59 -19.25 13.75
C GLY A 57 -20.67 -19.84 12.83
N VAL A 58 -21.28 -19.01 12.01
CA VAL A 58 -22.18 -19.47 10.96
C VAL A 58 -21.33 -20.29 10.00
N ASN A 59 -21.67 -21.57 9.81
CA ASN A 59 -20.91 -22.60 9.07
C ASN A 59 -20.73 -22.31 7.56
N TYR A 60 -20.79 -21.08 7.16
CA TYR A 60 -20.39 -20.61 5.86
C TYR A 60 -18.95 -20.13 5.97
N SER A 61 -18.00 -21.03 5.66
CA SER A 61 -16.62 -20.69 5.38
C SER A 61 -16.56 -19.83 4.10
N GLN A 62 -17.18 -18.66 4.12
CA GLN A 62 -16.96 -17.63 3.11
C GLN A 62 -15.64 -16.96 3.40
N TYR A 63 -14.56 -17.70 3.14
CA TYR A 63 -13.25 -17.08 3.07
C TYR A 63 -13.30 -16.04 1.97
N LEU A 64 -12.87 -14.84 2.25
CA LEU A 64 -12.52 -13.88 1.21
C LEU A 64 -11.42 -14.55 0.37
N PRO A 65 -11.67 -14.94 -0.88
CA PRO A 65 -10.69 -15.63 -1.72
C PRO A 65 -9.66 -14.64 -2.27
N ILE A 66 -9.26 -13.67 -1.45
CA ILE A 66 -8.34 -12.60 -1.75
C ILE A 66 -7.43 -12.38 -0.55
N ARG A 67 -6.19 -12.05 -0.82
CA ARG A 67 -5.22 -11.65 0.19
C ARG A 67 -5.15 -10.12 0.23
N LEU A 68 -5.80 -9.50 1.20
CA LEU A 68 -5.62 -8.08 1.46
C LEU A 68 -4.21 -7.82 2.00
N ALA A 69 -3.56 -6.78 1.50
CA ALA A 69 -2.24 -6.37 1.96
C ALA A 69 -2.23 -6.09 3.47
N LYS A 70 -1.20 -6.53 4.17
CA LYS A 70 -1.11 -6.32 5.63
C LYS A 70 -1.00 -4.85 6.01
N SER A 71 -0.32 -4.06 5.21
CA SER A 71 -0.27 -2.61 5.37
C SER A 71 -1.66 -1.96 5.27
N PHE A 72 -2.48 -2.43 4.31
CA PHE A 72 -3.86 -1.97 4.17
C PHE A 72 -4.71 -2.36 5.40
N LEU A 73 -4.62 -3.61 5.85
CA LEU A 73 -5.31 -4.08 7.05
C LEU A 73 -4.86 -3.31 8.31
N ALA A 74 -3.56 -3.03 8.43
CA ALA A 74 -3.02 -2.21 9.51
C ALA A 74 -3.60 -0.79 9.48
N SER A 75 -3.67 -0.17 8.29
CA SER A 75 -4.28 1.17 8.12
C SER A 75 -5.77 1.17 8.50
N VAL A 76 -6.52 0.15 8.09
CA VAL A 76 -7.95 -0.05 8.46
C VAL A 76 -8.14 -0.25 9.96
N ALA A 77 -7.19 -0.90 10.62
CA ALA A 77 -7.19 -1.12 12.08
C ALA A 77 -6.64 0.08 12.88
N GLY A 78 -6.19 1.15 12.21
CA GLY A 78 -5.58 2.29 12.89
C GLY A 78 -4.18 2.01 13.45
N LEU A 79 -3.53 0.95 12.97
CA LEU A 79 -2.17 0.57 13.38
C LEU A 79 -1.12 1.30 12.54
N ARG A 80 0.05 1.52 13.14
CA ARG A 80 1.17 2.15 12.44
C ARG A 80 1.74 1.20 11.38
N VAL A 81 1.81 1.66 10.14
CA VAL A 81 2.51 1.01 9.05
C VAL A 81 3.96 1.48 9.03
N ASN A 82 4.90 0.57 8.78
CA ASN A 82 6.33 0.82 8.64
C ASN A 82 6.91 0.00 7.48
N PHE A 83 8.19 0.18 7.18
CA PHE A 83 8.85 -0.47 6.03
C PHE A 83 8.89 -2.00 6.11
N ARG A 84 8.75 -2.62 7.28
CA ARG A 84 8.73 -4.09 7.41
C ARG A 84 7.49 -4.74 6.80
N HIS A 85 6.42 -3.96 6.57
CA HIS A 85 5.25 -4.45 5.84
C HIS A 85 5.57 -4.82 4.39
N PHE A 86 6.59 -4.19 3.78
CA PHE A 86 7.05 -4.56 2.44
C PHE A 86 7.46 -6.03 2.33
N ALA A 87 8.02 -6.62 3.38
CA ALA A 87 8.43 -8.03 3.38
C ALA A 87 7.31 -9.00 2.99
N GLN A 88 6.07 -8.62 3.23
CA GLN A 88 4.90 -9.44 2.95
C GLN A 88 4.03 -8.92 1.81
N ASP A 89 4.00 -7.61 1.64
CA ASP A 89 3.15 -6.96 0.65
C ASP A 89 3.87 -6.72 -0.69
N ALA A 90 5.20 -6.54 -0.65
CA ALA A 90 6.05 -6.33 -1.82
C ALA A 90 7.43 -7.01 -1.61
N PRO A 91 7.49 -8.35 -1.66
CA PRO A 91 8.68 -9.13 -1.29
C PRO A 91 9.88 -8.89 -2.20
N GLU A 92 9.69 -8.62 -3.48
CA GLU A 92 10.79 -8.31 -4.41
C GLU A 92 11.42 -6.95 -4.07
N LEU A 93 10.59 -5.91 -3.90
CA LEU A 93 11.05 -4.60 -3.47
C LEU A 93 11.76 -4.68 -2.11
N TYR A 94 11.20 -5.46 -1.17
CA TYR A 94 11.82 -5.66 0.13
C TYR A 94 13.20 -6.26 0.00
N THR A 95 13.35 -7.33 -0.76
CA THR A 95 14.64 -8.03 -0.92
C THR A 95 15.65 -7.22 -1.72
N ALA A 96 15.21 -6.59 -2.81
CA ALA A 96 16.10 -5.89 -3.72
C ALA A 96 16.57 -4.52 -3.19
N LYS A 97 15.73 -3.82 -2.41
CA LYS A 97 16.03 -2.45 -1.97
C LYS A 97 15.99 -2.27 -0.46
N ILE A 98 14.86 -2.63 0.18
CA ILE A 98 14.61 -2.26 1.57
C ILE A 98 15.60 -2.97 2.52
N ARG A 99 15.74 -4.27 2.37
CA ARG A 99 16.64 -5.10 3.17
C ARG A 99 18.12 -4.71 2.98
N LEU A 100 18.48 -4.34 1.76
CA LEU A 100 19.84 -3.90 1.44
C LEU A 100 20.17 -2.60 2.20
N ILE A 101 19.29 -1.59 2.10
CA ILE A 101 19.46 -0.31 2.81
C ILE A 101 19.42 -0.50 4.33
N GLU A 102 18.54 -1.39 4.84
CA GLU A 102 18.44 -1.66 6.28
C GLU A 102 19.72 -2.23 6.86
N ASN A 103 20.32 -3.23 6.18
CA ASN A 103 21.40 -4.05 6.76
C ASN A 103 22.81 -3.60 6.37
N GLU A 104 22.99 -3.01 5.19
CA GLU A 104 24.29 -2.59 4.69
C GLU A 104 24.55 -1.11 4.98
N ASN A 105 25.82 -0.74 4.97
CA ASN A 105 26.21 0.68 5.07
C ASN A 105 25.87 1.40 3.74
N VAL A 106 24.97 2.36 3.83
CA VAL A 106 24.47 3.09 2.63
C VAL A 106 25.59 3.81 1.89
N ASP A 107 26.59 4.31 2.62
CA ASP A 107 27.70 5.05 2.04
C ASP A 107 28.64 4.15 1.20
N ASP A 108 28.63 2.84 1.46
CA ASP A 108 29.40 1.82 0.73
C ASP A 108 28.63 1.20 -0.44
N LEU A 109 27.30 1.42 -0.53
CA LEU A 109 26.45 0.84 -1.58
C LEU A 109 26.54 1.54 -2.93
N GLY A 110 27.26 2.66 -3.04
CA GLY A 110 27.32 3.46 -4.26
C GLY A 110 25.98 4.09 -4.66
N LEU A 111 25.08 4.29 -3.71
CA LEU A 111 23.75 4.90 -3.89
C LEU A 111 23.83 6.43 -3.75
N ASP A 112 24.75 7.06 -4.46
CA ASP A 112 25.05 8.49 -4.33
C ASP A 112 23.86 9.40 -4.63
N ASP A 113 22.94 8.96 -5.50
CA ASP A 113 21.77 9.71 -5.91
C ASP A 113 20.51 9.40 -5.05
N LEU A 114 20.65 8.58 -4.00
CA LEU A 114 19.51 8.25 -3.15
C LEU A 114 19.13 9.42 -2.24
N VAL A 115 17.95 9.98 -2.49
CA VAL A 115 17.42 11.15 -1.78
C VAL A 115 16.06 10.85 -1.16
N PHE A 116 15.56 11.73 -0.27
CA PHE A 116 14.23 11.60 0.35
C PHE A 116 13.10 12.00 -0.61
N ALA A 117 13.12 11.42 -1.81
CA ALA A 117 12.08 11.58 -2.80
C ALA A 117 11.77 10.24 -3.48
N GLU A 118 10.59 10.16 -4.07
CA GLU A 118 10.09 8.97 -4.76
C GLU A 118 9.57 9.35 -6.14
N GLU A 119 9.93 8.57 -7.14
CA GLU A 119 9.40 8.69 -8.49
C GLU A 119 8.10 7.90 -8.60
N VAL A 120 7.03 8.57 -8.98
CA VAL A 120 5.70 7.99 -9.17
C VAL A 120 5.33 8.06 -10.63
N HIS A 121 5.16 6.90 -11.24
CA HIS A 121 4.65 6.77 -12.59
C HIS A 121 3.14 6.98 -12.61
N CYS A 122 2.68 7.99 -13.35
CA CYS A 122 1.27 8.26 -13.57
C CYS A 122 0.77 7.51 -14.81
N ASP A 123 -0.52 7.18 -14.86
CA ASP A 123 -1.14 6.44 -15.98
C ASP A 123 -0.99 7.13 -17.34
N ASN A 124 -0.74 8.43 -17.37
CA ASN A 124 -0.49 9.21 -18.58
C ASN A 124 0.96 9.14 -19.09
N GLY A 125 1.79 8.26 -18.51
CA GLY A 125 3.21 8.11 -18.84
C GLY A 125 4.14 9.18 -18.23
N ASN A 126 3.59 10.15 -17.50
CA ASN A 126 4.39 11.15 -16.80
C ASN A 126 4.97 10.57 -15.51
N VAL A 127 6.18 10.98 -15.18
CA VAL A 127 6.84 10.70 -13.91
C VAL A 127 6.71 11.93 -13.01
N LYS A 128 6.18 11.73 -11.81
CA LYS A 128 6.08 12.77 -10.78
C LYS A 128 7.06 12.45 -9.66
N ILE A 129 7.88 13.42 -9.29
CA ILE A 129 8.76 13.31 -8.12
C ILE A 129 8.00 13.83 -6.90
N VAL A 130 7.91 12.99 -5.86
CA VAL A 130 7.24 13.31 -4.60
C VAL A 130 8.29 13.36 -3.49
N ASP A 131 8.38 14.48 -2.81
CA ASP A 131 9.25 14.63 -1.65
C ASP A 131 8.66 13.89 -0.45
N LEU A 132 9.42 12.96 0.14
CA LEU A 132 9.01 12.18 1.32
C LEU A 132 9.05 13.00 2.62
N LYS A 133 9.80 14.10 2.62
CA LYS A 133 9.83 15.15 3.64
C LYS A 133 10.07 16.52 2.99
N PRO A 134 9.86 17.64 3.69
CA PRO A 134 10.07 18.95 3.11
C PRO A 134 11.46 19.06 2.47
N ASN A 135 11.52 19.49 1.19
CA ASN A 135 12.74 19.59 0.38
C ASN A 135 13.52 18.27 0.22
N GLY A 136 12.83 17.13 0.29
CA GLY A 136 13.42 15.80 0.36
C GLY A 136 14.30 15.45 -0.83
N ARG A 137 13.98 15.93 -2.04
CA ARG A 137 14.80 15.72 -3.26
C ARG A 137 16.21 16.27 -3.17
N ASN A 138 16.46 17.21 -2.25
CA ASN A 138 17.77 17.79 -2.01
C ASN A 138 18.45 17.25 -0.75
N VAL A 139 17.84 16.26 -0.09
CA VAL A 139 18.39 15.65 1.12
C VAL A 139 18.84 14.23 0.81
N LYS A 140 20.15 13.99 0.86
CA LYS A 140 20.77 12.69 0.61
C LYS A 140 20.43 11.73 1.76
N VAL A 141 20.20 10.47 1.40
CA VAL A 141 20.12 9.37 2.36
C VAL A 141 21.53 8.95 2.75
N THR A 142 21.77 8.83 4.04
CA THR A 142 23.06 8.46 4.64
C THR A 142 22.84 7.36 5.67
N GLU A 143 23.91 6.77 6.16
CA GLU A 143 23.83 5.74 7.21
C GLU A 143 23.05 6.23 8.45
N SER A 144 23.22 7.50 8.83
CA SER A 144 22.55 8.07 10.00
C SER A 144 21.04 8.29 9.85
N ASN A 145 20.53 8.39 8.62
CA ASN A 145 19.12 8.73 8.35
C ASN A 145 18.37 7.68 7.51
N LYS A 146 19.00 6.56 7.16
CA LYS A 146 18.41 5.51 6.31
C LYS A 146 17.12 4.92 6.85
N LEU A 147 17.00 4.70 8.15
CA LEU A 147 15.78 4.16 8.75
C LEU A 147 14.61 5.15 8.66
N GLN A 148 14.91 6.45 8.81
CA GLN A 148 13.91 7.50 8.57
C GLN A 148 13.43 7.49 7.12
N TYR A 149 14.35 7.33 6.17
CA TYR A 149 14.01 7.22 4.74
C TYR A 149 13.09 6.02 4.49
N LEU A 150 13.43 4.83 5.00
CA LEU A 150 12.63 3.62 4.82
C LEU A 150 11.23 3.76 5.42
N ASP A 151 11.11 4.35 6.61
CA ASP A 151 9.81 4.60 7.24
C ASP A 151 8.98 5.60 6.44
N LEU A 152 9.56 6.70 5.97
CA LEU A 152 8.86 7.68 5.16
C LEU A 152 8.44 7.13 3.80
N LEU A 153 9.28 6.30 3.18
CA LEU A 153 8.95 5.59 1.95
C LEU A 153 7.73 4.67 2.15
N ALA A 154 7.71 3.91 3.24
CA ALA A 154 6.58 3.06 3.58
C ALA A 154 5.31 3.87 3.89
N GLN A 155 5.44 4.96 4.66
CA GLN A 155 4.31 5.86 4.93
C GLN A 155 3.73 6.41 3.63
N TYR A 156 4.57 6.82 2.69
CA TYR A 156 4.10 7.31 1.40
C TYR A 156 3.43 6.21 0.58
N ARG A 157 4.15 5.11 0.28
CA ARG A 157 3.66 4.06 -0.63
C ARG A 157 2.47 3.28 -0.09
N LEU A 158 2.46 2.99 1.22
CA LEU A 158 1.50 2.07 1.83
C LEU A 158 0.37 2.76 2.62
N CYS A 159 0.47 4.08 2.86
CA CYS A 159 -0.55 4.82 3.63
C CYS A 159 -1.03 6.08 2.90
N ILE A 160 -0.12 7.03 2.63
CA ILE A 160 -0.51 8.35 2.13
C ILE A 160 -1.12 8.25 0.74
N SER A 161 -0.53 7.44 -0.14
CA SER A 161 -1.02 7.23 -1.52
C SER A 161 -2.45 6.68 -1.58
N ILE A 162 -2.87 5.92 -0.58
CA ILE A 162 -4.19 5.27 -0.54
C ILE A 162 -5.12 5.87 0.53
N LYS A 163 -4.72 6.97 1.20
CA LYS A 163 -5.44 7.51 2.36
C LYS A 163 -6.93 7.76 2.07
N GLU A 164 -7.25 8.49 1.02
CA GLU A 164 -8.63 8.79 0.66
C GLU A 164 -9.44 7.53 0.33
N HIS A 165 -8.79 6.52 -0.27
CA HIS A 165 -9.42 5.23 -0.57
C HIS A 165 -9.74 4.45 0.71
N VAL A 166 -8.81 4.46 1.68
CA VAL A 166 -9.01 3.84 3.00
C VAL A 166 -10.16 4.51 3.75
N GLU A 167 -10.21 5.85 3.75
CA GLU A 167 -11.30 6.61 4.35
C GLU A 167 -12.66 6.22 3.75
N CYS A 168 -12.78 6.19 2.42
CA CYS A 168 -14.01 5.76 1.74
C CYS A 168 -14.39 4.30 2.07
N PHE A 169 -13.40 3.41 2.14
CA PHE A 169 -13.63 2.01 2.52
C PHE A 169 -14.15 1.91 3.96
N MET A 170 -13.56 2.68 4.88
CA MET A 170 -13.93 2.71 6.29
C MET A 170 -15.32 3.27 6.55
N GLU A 171 -15.81 4.21 5.74
CA GLU A 171 -17.18 4.70 5.80
C GLU A 171 -18.23 3.62 5.53
N GLY A 172 -17.83 2.48 4.98
CA GLY A 172 -18.66 1.30 4.75
C GLY A 172 -18.78 0.35 5.95
N LYS A 173 -17.95 0.52 6.98
CA LYS A 173 -17.96 -0.36 8.16
C LYS A 173 -19.26 -0.33 8.95
#